data_994526e4ce455bf8109a2d5ff99058c3
#
_entry.id   994526e4ce455bf8109a2d5ff99058c3
#
_cell.length_a   1.000
_cell.length_b   1.000
_cell.length_c   1.000
_cell.angle_alpha   90.00
_cell.angle_beta   90.00
_cell.angle_gamma   90.00
#
_symmetry.space_group_name_H-M   'P 1'
#
loop_
_entity.id
_entity.type
_entity.pdbx_description
1 polymer ?
#
loop_
_entity_poly.entity_id
_entity_poly.type
_entity_poly.pdbx_seq_one_letter_code
_entity_poly.pdbx_strand_id
1 'polypeptide(L)'
;MKQQRQLGIVTATREVTQARALITDLYRLVDVLNVDIAFREQEAGVTDLARPEYPAVARTMRARRDNLLETISALRQRAGRSDVGI
;
A
#
# COMPACT_ATOMS: atom_id res chain seq x y z
N MET A 1 18.24 33.76 -1.09
CA MET A 1 18.69 32.56 -1.80
C MET A 1 18.94 31.38 -0.88
N LYS A 2 19.67 31.52 0.22
CA LYS A 2 19.93 30.44 1.15
C LYS A 2 18.64 29.93 1.81
N GLN A 3 17.70 30.81 2.12
CA GLN A 3 16.43 30.43 2.73
C GLN A 3 15.56 29.57 1.78
N GLN A 4 15.56 29.87 0.49
CA GLN A 4 14.79 29.10 -0.48
C GLN A 4 15.32 27.67 -0.63
N ARG A 5 16.65 27.48 -0.58
CA ARG A 5 17.25 26.15 -0.62
C ARG A 5 16.88 25.35 0.63
N GLN A 6 16.91 25.97 1.80
CA GLN A 6 16.53 25.32 3.04
C GLN A 6 15.07 24.90 3.03
N LEU A 7 14.17 25.76 2.53
CA LEU A 7 12.76 25.44 2.41
C LEU A 7 12.53 24.28 1.46
N GLY A 8 13.25 24.22 0.34
CA GLY A 8 13.17 23.12 -0.60
C GLY A 8 13.60 21.80 0.00
N ILE A 9 14.71 21.79 0.75
CA ILE A 9 15.21 20.59 1.43
C ILE A 9 14.21 20.12 2.50
N VAL A 10 13.68 21.04 3.31
CA VAL A 10 12.69 20.70 4.34
C VAL A 10 11.42 20.12 3.72
N THR A 11 10.94 20.70 2.63
CA THR A 11 9.77 20.22 1.91
C THR A 11 10.00 18.79 1.37
N ALA A 12 11.14 18.54 0.72
CA ALA A 12 11.48 17.22 0.21
C ALA A 12 11.58 16.19 1.34
N THR A 13 12.18 16.55 2.47
CA THR A 13 12.28 15.67 3.63
C THR A 13 10.89 15.35 4.21
N ARG A 14 10.01 16.36 4.31
CA ARG A 14 8.64 16.15 4.76
C ARG A 14 7.88 15.21 3.83
N GLU A 15 8.01 15.39 2.52
CA GLU A 15 7.36 14.53 1.54
C GLU A 15 7.81 13.08 1.67
N VAL A 16 9.11 12.84 1.83
CA VAL A 16 9.64 11.50 2.03
C VAL A 16 9.11 10.89 3.33
N THR A 17 9.13 11.67 4.41
CA THR A 17 8.63 11.22 5.72
C THR A 17 7.14 10.90 5.65
N GLN A 18 6.35 11.75 5.00
CA GLN A 18 4.91 11.52 4.83
C GLN A 18 4.65 10.28 3.98
N ALA A 19 5.42 10.10 2.91
CA ALA A 19 5.28 8.93 2.04
C ALA A 19 5.59 7.65 2.82
N ARG A 20 6.64 7.64 3.63
CA ARG A 20 6.99 6.47 4.46
C ARG A 20 5.92 6.16 5.49
N ALA A 21 5.37 7.18 6.14
CA ALA A 21 4.29 7.00 7.10
C ALA A 21 3.04 6.42 6.43
N LEU A 22 2.70 6.93 5.26
CA LEU A 22 1.57 6.44 4.49
C LEU A 22 1.78 4.99 4.05
N ILE A 23 2.99 4.66 3.59
CA ILE A 23 3.33 3.28 3.22
C ILE A 23 3.12 2.33 4.40
N THR A 24 3.57 2.71 5.58
CA THR A 24 3.37 1.92 6.79
C THR A 24 1.88 1.68 7.08
N ASP A 25 1.08 2.74 6.99
CA ASP A 25 -0.36 2.65 7.21
C ASP A 25 -1.04 1.76 6.16
N LEU A 26 -0.63 1.89 4.90
CA LEU A 26 -1.18 1.07 3.83
C LEU A 26 -0.82 -0.40 4.00
N TYR A 27 0.39 -0.73 4.45
CA TYR A 27 0.75 -2.11 4.76
C TYR A 27 -0.12 -2.70 5.88
N ARG A 28 -0.48 -1.91 6.88
CA ARG A 28 -1.41 -2.36 7.93
C ARG A 28 -2.76 -2.72 7.35
N LEU A 29 -3.26 -1.92 6.41
CA LEU A 29 -4.51 -2.22 5.72
C LEU A 29 -4.40 -3.50 4.89
N VAL A 30 -3.28 -3.70 4.22
CA VAL A 30 -3.01 -4.94 3.47
C VAL A 30 -3.05 -6.15 4.41
N ASP A 31 -2.43 -6.04 5.57
CA ASP A 31 -2.43 -7.12 6.56
C ASP A 31 -3.84 -7.45 7.04
N VAL A 32 -4.65 -6.44 7.33
CA VAL A 32 -6.04 -6.63 7.73
C VAL A 32 -6.84 -7.34 6.63
N LEU A 33 -6.65 -6.90 5.39
CA LEU A 33 -7.34 -7.52 4.25
C LEU A 33 -6.91 -8.97 4.07
N ASN A 34 -5.61 -9.26 4.22
CA ASN A 34 -5.11 -10.64 4.09
C ASN A 34 -5.72 -11.57 5.14
N VAL A 35 -5.85 -11.10 6.38
CA VAL A 35 -6.47 -11.88 7.45
C VAL A 35 -7.95 -12.13 7.14
N ASP A 36 -8.66 -11.10 6.68
CA ASP A 36 -10.07 -11.21 6.33
C ASP A 36 -10.29 -12.16 5.16
N ILE A 37 -9.47 -12.04 4.12
CA ILE A 37 -9.53 -12.92 2.95
C ILE A 37 -9.36 -14.38 3.40
N ALA A 38 -8.31 -14.66 4.19
CA ALA A 38 -8.03 -16.01 4.67
C ALA A 38 -9.20 -16.58 5.49
N PHE A 39 -9.80 -15.75 6.34
CA PHE A 39 -10.94 -16.17 7.14
C PHE A 39 -12.13 -16.55 6.27
N ARG A 40 -12.45 -15.73 5.27
CA ARG A 40 -13.58 -15.99 4.38
C ARG A 40 -13.34 -17.20 3.49
N GLU A 41 -12.11 -17.40 3.03
CA GLU A 41 -11.74 -18.58 2.27
C GLU A 41 -11.86 -19.83 3.13
N GLN A 42 -11.44 -19.77 4.37
CA GLN A 42 -11.54 -20.88 5.30
C GLN A 42 -13.00 -21.24 5.60
N GLU A 43 -13.85 -20.24 5.84
CA GLU A 43 -15.28 -20.47 6.06
C GLU A 43 -15.95 -21.12 4.86
N ALA A 44 -15.59 -20.67 3.65
CA ALA A 44 -16.16 -21.22 2.43
C ALA A 44 -15.58 -22.58 2.06
N GLY A 45 -14.41 -22.93 2.60
CA GLY A 45 -13.69 -24.15 2.24
C GLY A 45 -13.16 -24.12 0.82
N VAL A 46 -13.00 -22.92 0.22
CA VAL A 46 -12.56 -22.75 -1.17
C VAL A 46 -11.48 -21.70 -1.21
N THR A 47 -10.32 -22.03 -1.78
CA THR A 47 -9.22 -21.09 -1.98
C THR A 47 -8.95 -20.80 -3.46
N ASP A 48 -9.56 -21.56 -4.37
CA ASP A 48 -9.38 -21.42 -5.80
C ASP A 48 -10.31 -20.34 -6.35
N LEU A 49 -9.73 -19.25 -6.84
CA LEU A 49 -10.46 -18.11 -7.40
C LEU A 49 -11.30 -18.47 -8.62
N ALA A 50 -10.93 -19.52 -9.34
CA ALA A 50 -11.63 -19.94 -10.55
C ALA A 50 -12.96 -20.64 -10.24
N ARG A 51 -13.17 -21.08 -9.00
CA ARG A 51 -14.37 -21.80 -8.62
C ARG A 51 -15.54 -20.84 -8.38
N PRO A 52 -16.76 -21.21 -8.84
CA PRO A 52 -17.94 -20.35 -8.62
C PRO A 52 -18.29 -20.17 -7.13
N GLU A 53 -17.89 -21.14 -6.28
CA GLU A 53 -18.17 -21.12 -4.85
C GLU A 53 -17.27 -20.16 -4.09
N TYR A 54 -16.26 -19.60 -4.75
CA TYR A 54 -15.35 -18.64 -4.11
C TYR A 54 -16.13 -17.41 -3.63
N PRO A 55 -15.93 -16.96 -2.37
CA PRO A 55 -16.73 -15.86 -1.82
C PRO A 55 -16.53 -14.56 -2.60
N ALA A 56 -17.64 -13.94 -3.04
CA ALA A 56 -17.61 -12.69 -3.79
C ALA A 56 -16.93 -11.56 -2.98
N VAL A 57 -17.18 -11.52 -1.67
CA VAL A 57 -16.58 -10.52 -0.79
C VAL A 57 -15.05 -10.67 -0.74
N ALA A 58 -14.56 -11.90 -0.65
CA ALA A 58 -13.12 -12.17 -0.66
C ALA A 58 -12.50 -11.77 -2.00
N ARG A 59 -13.21 -11.95 -3.10
CA ARG A 59 -12.77 -11.51 -4.43
C ARG A 59 -12.58 -10.00 -4.48
N THR A 60 -13.54 -9.25 -3.94
CA THR A 60 -13.46 -7.79 -3.83
C THR A 60 -12.31 -7.37 -2.92
N MET A 61 -12.12 -8.06 -1.81
CA MET A 61 -11.01 -7.77 -0.88
C MET A 61 -9.66 -8.01 -1.52
N ARG A 62 -9.51 -9.04 -2.33
CA ARG A 62 -8.26 -9.30 -3.07
C ARG A 62 -7.95 -8.17 -4.04
N ALA A 63 -8.95 -7.71 -4.79
CA ALA A 63 -8.77 -6.61 -5.73
C ALA A 63 -8.34 -5.34 -5.00
N ARG A 64 -8.97 -5.04 -3.87
CA ARG A 64 -8.61 -3.88 -3.03
C ARG A 64 -7.19 -4.00 -2.50
N ARG A 65 -6.82 -5.18 -1.99
CA ARG A 65 -5.46 -5.43 -1.50
C ARG A 65 -4.44 -5.21 -2.62
N ASP A 66 -4.70 -5.74 -3.80
CA ASP A 66 -3.77 -5.61 -4.93
C ASP A 66 -3.62 -4.15 -5.35
N ASN A 67 -4.70 -3.37 -5.35
CA ASN A 67 -4.64 -1.94 -5.61
C ASN A 67 -3.81 -1.19 -4.55
N LEU A 68 -3.94 -1.57 -3.28
CA LEU A 68 -3.12 -0.99 -2.23
C LEU A 68 -1.64 -1.30 -2.42
N LEU A 69 -1.31 -2.54 -2.82
CA LEU A 69 0.08 -2.92 -3.09
C LEU A 69 0.66 -2.14 -4.26
N GLU A 70 -0.11 -1.88 -5.31
CA GLU A 70 0.32 -1.03 -6.41
C GLU A 70 0.58 0.40 -5.94
N THR A 71 -0.30 0.94 -5.11
CA THR A 71 -0.13 2.29 -4.53
C THR A 71 1.13 2.35 -3.68
N ILE A 72 1.38 1.33 -2.86
CA ILE A 72 2.60 1.24 -2.04
C ILE A 72 3.84 1.25 -2.93
N SER A 73 3.83 0.47 -4.00
CA SER A 73 4.94 0.40 -4.94
C SER A 73 5.22 1.77 -5.56
N ALA A 74 4.18 2.48 -5.98
CA ALA A 74 4.31 3.82 -6.56
C ALA A 74 4.88 4.81 -5.54
N LEU A 75 4.42 4.76 -4.30
CA LEU A 75 4.90 5.65 -3.23
C LEU A 75 6.36 5.36 -2.90
N ARG A 76 6.74 4.09 -2.86
CA ARG A 76 8.15 3.70 -2.61
C ARG A 76 9.06 4.21 -3.70
N GLN A 77 8.64 4.13 -4.95
CA GLN A 77 9.41 4.66 -6.07
C GLN A 77 9.60 6.17 -5.97
N ARG A 78 8.53 6.90 -5.60
CA ARG A 78 8.62 8.35 -5.41
C ARG A 78 9.54 8.72 -4.25
N ALA A 79 9.43 8.02 -3.13
CA ALA A 79 10.31 8.25 -1.97
C ALA A 79 11.76 7.95 -2.32
N GLY A 80 12.03 6.87 -3.05
CA GLY A 80 13.37 6.52 -3.51
C GLY A 80 13.95 7.56 -4.45
N ARG A 81 13.15 8.10 -5.38
CA ARG A 81 13.60 9.18 -6.27
C ARG A 81 13.94 10.44 -5.50
N SER A 82 13.14 10.79 -4.51
CA SER A 82 13.41 11.96 -3.66
C SER A 82 14.70 11.79 -2.88
N ASP A 83 14.98 10.59 -2.37
CA ASP A 83 16.24 10.28 -1.68
C ASP A 83 17.43 10.36 -2.63
N VAL A 84 17.28 9.91 -3.87
CA VAL A 84 18.36 9.93 -4.88
C VAL A 84 18.59 11.34 -5.40
N GLY A 85 17.56 12.17 -5.45
CA GLY A 85 17.64 13.54 -5.96
C GLY A 85 18.37 14.52 -5.04
N ILE A 86 18.77 14.08 -3.86
CA ILE A 86 19.51 14.88 -2.90
C ILE A 86 21.02 14.70 -3.09
#